data_9669169edf2a8564b25dc986d4e631df
#
_entry.id   9669169edf2a8564b25dc986d4e631df
#
_cell.length_a   1.000
_cell.length_b   1.000
_cell.length_c   1.000
_cell.angle_alpha   90.00
_cell.angle_beta   90.00
_cell.angle_gamma   90.00
#
_symmetry.space_group_name_H-M   'P 1'
#
loop_
_entity.id
_entity.type
_entity.pdbx_description
1 polymer ?
#
loop_
_entity_poly.entity_id
_entity_poly.type
_entity_poly.pdbx_seq_one_letter_code
_entity_poly.pdbx_strand_id
1 'polypeptide(L)'
;MRKIIIAILTVVITLNLAACGKAPEPTDKKIETTVIKIGIVGEITEPWVPTIEALAKENIEIQLVKFADYILPNQALADGEIDLNAFQHVAFLNNEIKEKGFELTPIGNTMIAPLNLYSDKIKNVEEIKGNDKIGIPNDVTNGGRAIKVLESAGLIEVDPAAEYVPGVKDITANPLNLEFIEVEASNLPSLLPDVAAAIINGNHASDNNLTQQDAIFTQDVTQIKPDNPYINVIVARTEDKDNELYKRIVDAYQTDATKEALQKAYNGLYLPAWFE
;
A
#
# COMPACT_ATOMS: atom_id res chain seq x y z
N MET A 1 -31.07 -82.31 33.74
CA MET A 1 -31.85 -82.61 34.96
C MET A 1 -32.18 -81.30 35.67
N ARG A 2 -33.50 -81.07 35.88
CA ARG A 2 -34.11 -80.26 36.94
C ARG A 2 -33.88 -78.71 36.83
N LYS A 3 -34.81 -78.00 36.63
CA LYS A 3 -36.20 -77.61 37.05
C LYS A 3 -36.15 -76.13 37.32
N ILE A 4 -36.89 -75.31 36.53
CA ILE A 4 -38.15 -74.62 36.81
C ILE A 4 -38.15 -73.95 38.20
N ILE A 5 -38.31 -72.60 38.18
CA ILE A 5 -39.42 -71.94 38.87
C ILE A 5 -39.61 -70.55 38.35
N ILE A 6 -40.88 -70.30 37.94
CA ILE A 6 -41.48 -69.03 37.52
C ILE A 6 -41.84 -68.25 38.78
N ALA A 7 -41.63 -66.98 38.80
CA ALA A 7 -42.42 -66.07 39.66
C ALA A 7 -42.73 -64.80 38.88
N ILE A 8 -43.98 -64.67 38.54
CA ILE A 8 -44.74 -63.51 38.06
C ILE A 8 -44.99 -62.64 39.31
N LEU A 9 -44.68 -61.35 39.24
CA LEU A 9 -45.39 -60.38 40.04
C LEU A 9 -45.56 -59.08 39.30
N THR A 10 -46.76 -58.73 39.27
CA THR A 10 -47.56 -57.74 38.59
C THR A 10 -47.28 -56.28 39.04
N VAL A 11 -47.23 -55.37 38.07
CA VAL A 11 -47.88 -54.05 38.02
C VAL A 11 -47.58 -53.02 39.13
N VAL A 12 -47.09 -51.86 38.77
CA VAL A 12 -47.80 -50.60 38.92
C VAL A 12 -47.28 -49.59 37.91
N ILE A 13 -48.18 -49.16 37.03
CA ILE A 13 -48.03 -48.03 36.16
C ILE A 13 -48.18 -46.76 36.98
N THR A 14 -47.17 -45.91 37.04
CA THR A 14 -47.35 -44.51 37.39
C THR A 14 -46.81 -43.66 36.23
N LEU A 15 -47.74 -43.12 35.42
CA LEU A 15 -47.52 -42.00 34.53
C LEU A 15 -47.08 -40.78 35.35
N ASN A 16 -45.84 -40.42 35.26
CA ASN A 16 -45.41 -39.08 35.58
C ASN A 16 -45.11 -38.37 34.25
N LEU A 17 -46.05 -37.59 33.73
CA LEU A 17 -45.83 -36.55 32.75
C LEU A 17 -45.07 -35.43 33.45
N ALA A 18 -43.75 -35.48 33.39
CA ALA A 18 -42.90 -34.31 33.60
C ALA A 18 -42.56 -33.75 32.23
N ALA A 19 -43.36 -32.84 31.75
CA ALA A 19 -43.04 -31.93 30.63
C ALA A 19 -41.97 -30.96 31.11
N CYS A 20 -40.69 -31.40 31.07
CA CYS A 20 -39.54 -30.49 31.10
C CYS A 20 -39.39 -29.93 29.69
N GLY A 21 -40.04 -28.79 29.45
CA GLY A 21 -39.66 -27.90 28.35
C GLY A 21 -38.21 -27.48 28.56
N LYS A 22 -37.25 -28.09 27.82
CA LYS A 22 -35.93 -27.51 27.69
C LYS A 22 -36.15 -26.13 27.05
N ALA A 23 -35.88 -25.07 27.84
CA ALA A 23 -35.63 -23.75 27.26
C ALA A 23 -34.57 -23.89 26.18
N PRO A 24 -34.70 -23.26 25.02
CA PRO A 24 -33.64 -23.26 24.02
C PRO A 24 -32.41 -22.64 24.71
N GLU A 25 -31.34 -23.42 24.77
CA GLU A 25 -30.02 -22.87 25.13
C GLU A 25 -29.77 -21.71 24.16
N PRO A 26 -29.34 -20.55 24.69
CA PRO A 26 -28.88 -19.50 23.78
C PRO A 26 -27.73 -20.06 22.97
N THR A 27 -27.96 -20.29 21.68
CA THR A 27 -26.89 -20.53 20.74
C THR A 27 -26.12 -19.20 20.65
N ASP A 28 -25.11 -19.03 21.49
CA ASP A 28 -24.06 -18.07 21.23
C ASP A 28 -23.46 -18.45 19.86
N LYS A 29 -24.02 -17.89 18.81
CA LYS A 29 -23.34 -17.90 17.52
C LYS A 29 -22.05 -17.13 17.75
N LYS A 30 -20.95 -17.86 17.91
CA LYS A 30 -19.61 -17.29 17.87
C LYS A 30 -19.53 -16.56 16.53
N ILE A 31 -19.57 -15.22 16.58
CA ILE A 31 -19.43 -14.41 15.38
C ILE A 31 -18.01 -14.68 14.91
N GLU A 32 -17.88 -15.32 13.77
CA GLU A 32 -16.59 -15.69 13.18
C GLU A 32 -15.93 -14.40 12.67
N THR A 33 -14.70 -14.12 13.12
CA THR A 33 -13.94 -12.97 12.67
C THR A 33 -13.39 -13.26 11.27
N THR A 34 -13.68 -12.39 10.34
CA THR A 34 -13.09 -12.45 8.98
C THR A 34 -11.74 -11.75 9.01
N VAL A 35 -10.68 -12.43 8.63
CA VAL A 35 -9.31 -11.87 8.57
C VAL A 35 -8.99 -11.49 7.13
N ILE A 36 -8.50 -10.27 6.92
CA ILE A 36 -8.06 -9.74 5.61
C ILE A 36 -6.63 -9.27 5.73
N LYS A 37 -5.77 -9.80 4.86
CA LYS A 37 -4.35 -9.43 4.76
C LYS A 37 -4.14 -8.37 3.69
N ILE A 38 -3.56 -7.23 4.08
CA ILE A 38 -3.26 -6.13 3.16
C ILE A 38 -1.76 -5.92 3.11
N GLY A 39 -1.16 -6.10 1.93
CA GLY A 39 0.26 -5.84 1.68
C GLY A 39 0.54 -4.34 1.60
N ILE A 40 1.52 -3.88 2.38
CA ILE A 40 2.03 -2.50 2.35
C ILE A 40 3.55 -2.52 2.22
N VAL A 41 4.15 -1.41 1.78
CA VAL A 41 5.61 -1.25 1.75
C VAL A 41 6.00 -0.14 2.70
N GLY A 42 6.99 -0.43 3.55
CA GLY A 42 7.48 0.47 4.59
C GLY A 42 6.92 0.18 5.98
N GLU A 43 7.39 0.96 6.96
CA GLU A 43 7.10 0.71 8.38
C GLU A 43 5.89 1.48 8.91
N ILE A 44 5.49 2.59 8.26
CA ILE A 44 4.42 3.48 8.71
C ILE A 44 3.06 2.84 8.46
N THR A 45 2.33 2.58 9.54
CA THR A 45 1.00 1.94 9.52
C THR A 45 -0.13 2.84 10.04
N GLU A 46 0.21 4.00 10.58
CA GLU A 46 -0.72 4.93 11.22
C GLU A 46 -1.91 5.33 10.35
N PRO A 47 -1.78 5.50 9.01
CA PRO A 47 -2.91 5.80 8.14
C PRO A 47 -3.97 4.70 8.10
N TRP A 48 -3.61 3.45 8.45
CA TRP A 48 -4.53 2.32 8.49
C TRP A 48 -5.27 2.16 9.82
N VAL A 49 -4.80 2.81 10.89
CA VAL A 49 -5.38 2.66 12.24
C VAL A 49 -6.88 2.96 12.27
N PRO A 50 -7.40 4.07 11.69
CA PRO A 50 -8.83 4.35 11.70
C PRO A 50 -9.66 3.27 10.99
N THR A 51 -9.14 2.73 9.89
CA THR A 51 -9.77 1.64 9.11
C THR A 51 -9.84 0.36 9.93
N ILE A 52 -8.73 -0.02 10.58
CA ILE A 52 -8.62 -1.20 11.43
C ILE A 52 -9.62 -1.11 12.58
N GLU A 53 -9.68 0.02 13.28
CA GLU A 53 -10.58 0.25 14.40
C GLU A 53 -12.07 0.25 14.01
N ALA A 54 -12.39 0.78 12.84
CA ALA A 54 -13.75 0.79 12.32
C ALA A 54 -14.22 -0.63 11.98
N LEU A 55 -13.41 -1.39 11.24
CA LEU A 55 -13.75 -2.72 10.77
C LEU A 55 -13.72 -3.79 11.88
N ALA A 56 -12.90 -3.62 12.91
CA ALA A 56 -12.92 -4.48 14.10
C ALA A 56 -14.30 -4.51 14.80
N LYS A 57 -15.07 -3.42 14.76
CA LYS A 57 -16.44 -3.35 15.28
C LYS A 57 -17.44 -4.18 14.46
N GLU A 58 -17.06 -4.53 13.24
CA GLU A 58 -17.83 -5.34 12.30
C GLU A 58 -17.33 -6.81 12.23
N ASN A 59 -16.44 -7.20 13.17
CA ASN A 59 -15.78 -8.51 13.21
C ASN A 59 -14.91 -8.78 11.98
N ILE A 60 -14.30 -7.73 11.41
CA ILE A 60 -13.31 -7.81 10.34
C ILE A 60 -11.96 -7.40 10.94
N GLU A 61 -11.00 -8.32 10.89
CA GLU A 61 -9.62 -8.11 11.33
C GLU A 61 -8.75 -7.80 10.11
N ILE A 62 -8.14 -6.62 10.09
CA ILE A 62 -7.15 -6.26 9.06
C ILE A 62 -5.76 -6.58 9.58
N GLN A 63 -5.03 -7.41 8.83
CA GLN A 63 -3.62 -7.73 9.08
C GLN A 63 -2.77 -7.07 8.01
N LEU A 64 -1.94 -6.09 8.41
CA LEU A 64 -0.99 -5.45 7.51
C LEU A 64 0.25 -6.34 7.36
N VAL A 65 0.54 -6.75 6.12
CA VAL A 65 1.72 -7.53 5.75
C VAL A 65 2.74 -6.56 5.15
N LYS A 66 3.88 -6.37 5.86
CA LYS A 66 4.91 -5.42 5.45
C LYS A 66 5.90 -6.07 4.48
N PHE A 67 6.20 -5.35 3.42
CA PHE A 67 7.24 -5.67 2.44
C PHE A 67 8.34 -4.60 2.48
N ALA A 68 9.57 -5.01 2.22
CA ALA A 68 10.73 -4.10 2.25
C ALA A 68 10.90 -3.31 0.92
N ASP A 69 10.33 -3.83 -0.17
CA ASP A 69 10.51 -3.32 -1.53
C ASP A 69 9.22 -3.41 -2.35
N TYR A 70 9.28 -2.97 -3.62
CA TYR A 70 8.14 -2.99 -4.54
C TYR A 70 8.02 -4.26 -5.40
N ILE A 71 8.93 -5.23 -5.25
CA ILE A 71 9.05 -6.38 -6.16
C ILE A 71 8.00 -7.45 -5.87
N LEU A 72 7.81 -7.77 -4.59
CA LEU A 72 7.03 -8.93 -4.14
C LEU A 72 5.53 -8.69 -3.93
N PRO A 73 5.03 -7.49 -3.55
CA PRO A 73 3.63 -7.35 -3.12
C PRO A 73 2.59 -7.72 -4.18
N ASN A 74 2.85 -7.44 -5.46
CA ASN A 74 1.94 -7.81 -6.55
C ASN A 74 1.94 -9.31 -6.82
N GLN A 75 3.08 -9.98 -6.69
CA GLN A 75 3.16 -11.43 -6.78
C GLN A 75 2.41 -12.09 -5.62
N ALA A 76 2.64 -11.63 -4.37
CA ALA A 76 1.94 -12.16 -3.19
C ALA A 76 0.41 -12.01 -3.30
N LEU A 77 -0.08 -10.89 -3.90
CA LEU A 77 -1.50 -10.68 -4.17
C LEU A 77 -2.01 -11.66 -5.25
N ALA A 78 -1.27 -11.80 -6.36
CA ALA A 78 -1.65 -12.70 -7.45
C ALA A 78 -1.69 -14.17 -6.99
N ASP A 79 -0.76 -14.58 -6.12
CA ASP A 79 -0.67 -15.95 -5.57
C ASP A 79 -1.67 -16.20 -4.42
N GLY A 80 -2.42 -15.18 -3.96
CA GLY A 80 -3.38 -15.29 -2.87
C GLY A 80 -2.77 -15.39 -1.47
N GLU A 81 -1.49 -15.03 -1.30
CA GLU A 81 -0.83 -14.96 0.00
C GLU A 81 -1.33 -13.77 0.84
N ILE A 82 -1.76 -12.71 0.16
CA ILE A 82 -2.48 -11.56 0.69
C ILE A 82 -3.78 -11.34 -0.10
N ASP A 83 -4.73 -10.62 0.50
CA ASP A 83 -6.06 -10.39 -0.09
C ASP A 83 -6.11 -9.11 -0.92
N LEU A 84 -5.41 -8.07 -0.46
CA LEU A 84 -5.27 -6.77 -1.09
C LEU A 84 -3.81 -6.30 -0.97
N ASN A 85 -3.41 -5.31 -1.79
CA ASN A 85 -2.24 -4.49 -1.47
C ASN A 85 -2.54 -3.00 -1.62
N ALA A 86 -1.73 -2.17 -0.94
CA ALA A 86 -1.88 -0.71 -0.93
C ALA A 86 -0.51 -0.04 -0.76
N PHE A 87 0.32 -0.09 -1.81
CA PHE A 87 1.68 0.45 -1.77
C PHE A 87 2.07 1.22 -3.04
N GLN A 88 1.34 1.03 -4.13
CA GLN A 88 1.72 1.41 -5.48
C GLN A 88 0.79 2.45 -6.08
N HIS A 89 1.32 3.26 -6.97
CA HIS A 89 0.53 4.16 -7.80
C HIS A 89 0.06 3.50 -9.10
N VAL A 90 -0.95 4.08 -9.74
CA VAL A 90 -1.59 3.53 -10.95
C VAL A 90 -0.60 3.25 -12.08
N ALA A 91 0.38 4.14 -12.32
CA ALA A 91 1.39 3.92 -13.37
C ALA A 91 2.24 2.68 -13.10
N PHE A 92 2.65 2.44 -11.83
CA PHE A 92 3.41 1.25 -11.44
C PHE A 92 2.58 -0.01 -11.64
N LEU A 93 1.34 -0.03 -11.14
CA LEU A 93 0.42 -1.16 -11.32
C LEU A 93 0.22 -1.51 -12.79
N ASN A 94 -0.04 -0.51 -13.64
CA ASN A 94 -0.27 -0.73 -15.07
C ASN A 94 0.98 -1.31 -15.76
N ASN A 95 2.17 -0.85 -15.37
CA ASN A 95 3.41 -1.41 -15.88
C ASN A 95 3.61 -2.87 -15.45
N GLU A 96 3.39 -3.19 -14.17
CA GLU A 96 3.47 -4.56 -13.64
C GLU A 96 2.48 -5.51 -14.33
N ILE A 97 1.24 -5.07 -14.54
CA ILE A 97 0.23 -5.82 -15.29
C ILE A 97 0.73 -6.11 -16.72
N LYS A 98 1.25 -5.07 -17.40
CA LYS A 98 1.73 -5.19 -18.78
C LYS A 98 2.93 -6.13 -18.91
N GLU A 99 3.91 -5.98 -18.01
CA GLU A 99 5.19 -6.71 -18.13
C GLU A 99 5.12 -8.14 -17.57
N LYS A 100 4.33 -8.34 -16.51
CA LYS A 100 4.25 -9.63 -15.80
C LYS A 100 2.95 -10.41 -16.05
N GLY A 101 1.96 -9.78 -16.66
CA GLY A 101 0.68 -10.42 -16.98
C GLY A 101 -0.21 -10.65 -15.75
N PHE A 102 -0.04 -9.88 -14.68
CA PHE A 102 -0.89 -10.00 -13.50
C PHE A 102 -2.35 -9.63 -13.80
N GLU A 103 -3.28 -10.39 -13.26
CA GLU A 103 -4.71 -10.08 -13.27
C GLU A 103 -5.09 -9.32 -12.00
N LEU A 104 -4.70 -8.06 -11.93
CA LEU A 104 -4.90 -7.16 -10.80
C LEU A 104 -5.72 -5.93 -11.23
N THR A 105 -6.52 -5.41 -10.30
CA THR A 105 -7.42 -4.26 -10.56
C THR A 105 -7.38 -3.28 -9.39
N PRO A 106 -7.20 -1.96 -9.62
CA PRO A 106 -7.34 -0.95 -8.58
C PRO A 106 -8.81 -0.83 -8.19
N ILE A 107 -9.10 -0.85 -6.89
CA ILE A 107 -10.48 -0.78 -6.34
C ILE A 107 -10.75 0.46 -5.50
N GLY A 108 -9.72 1.22 -5.15
CA GLY A 108 -9.88 2.47 -4.40
C GLY A 108 -8.60 3.30 -4.38
N ASN A 109 -8.75 4.63 -4.43
CA ASN A 109 -7.63 5.54 -4.30
C ASN A 109 -7.24 5.70 -2.83
N THR A 110 -5.94 5.96 -2.56
CA THR A 110 -5.45 6.22 -1.20
C THR A 110 -4.84 7.60 -1.09
N MET A 111 -3.66 7.82 -1.60
CA MET A 111 -2.90 9.05 -1.42
C MET A 111 -2.04 9.36 -2.64
N ILE A 112 -1.52 10.58 -2.69
CA ILE A 112 -0.38 10.91 -3.51
C ILE A 112 0.77 11.38 -2.61
N ALA A 113 1.96 10.81 -2.86
CA ALA A 113 3.20 11.18 -2.19
C ALA A 113 4.09 11.94 -3.18
N PRO A 114 4.74 13.03 -2.78
CA PRO A 114 5.76 13.65 -3.62
C PRO A 114 6.97 12.74 -3.74
N LEU A 115 7.66 12.85 -4.86
CA LEU A 115 8.96 12.23 -5.08
C LEU A 115 10.02 13.33 -4.94
N ASN A 116 10.89 13.20 -3.94
CA ASN A 116 11.79 14.28 -3.54
C ASN A 116 13.25 13.97 -3.82
N LEU A 117 14.04 15.03 -4.03
CA LEU A 117 15.50 14.98 -4.17
C LEU A 117 16.14 15.26 -2.81
N TYR A 118 16.94 14.34 -2.32
CA TYR A 118 17.65 14.42 -1.04
C TYR A 118 19.16 14.46 -1.22
N SER A 119 19.87 15.03 -0.27
CA SER A 119 21.34 15.04 -0.23
C SER A 119 21.89 15.11 1.19
N ASP A 120 22.96 14.36 1.43
CA ASP A 120 23.76 14.47 2.65
C ASP A 120 24.88 15.53 2.52
N LYS A 121 25.15 16.01 1.30
CA LYS A 121 26.34 16.81 0.97
C LYS A 121 26.05 18.28 0.71
N ILE A 122 24.87 18.57 0.16
CA ILE A 122 24.46 19.93 -0.27
C ILE A 122 23.09 20.27 0.31
N LYS A 123 22.72 21.55 0.33
CA LYS A 123 21.47 22.03 0.94
C LYS A 123 20.49 22.61 -0.06
N ASN A 124 20.94 22.92 -1.26
CA ASN A 124 20.11 23.50 -2.31
C ASN A 124 20.43 22.83 -3.64
N VAL A 125 19.46 22.77 -4.54
CA VAL A 125 19.60 22.17 -5.87
C VAL A 125 20.63 22.91 -6.73
N GLU A 126 20.80 24.20 -6.52
CA GLU A 126 21.76 25.06 -7.22
C GLU A 126 23.22 24.76 -6.86
N GLU A 127 23.48 23.99 -5.81
CA GLU A 127 24.83 23.57 -5.41
C GLU A 127 25.30 22.31 -6.18
N ILE A 128 24.44 21.67 -6.97
CA ILE A 128 24.79 20.55 -7.86
C ILE A 128 25.79 21.04 -8.93
N LYS A 129 26.85 20.30 -9.11
CA LYS A 129 27.98 20.65 -9.98
C LYS A 129 28.05 19.76 -11.21
N GLY A 130 28.86 20.19 -12.17
CA GLY A 130 29.15 19.40 -13.36
C GLY A 130 29.80 18.04 -13.00
N ASN A 131 29.32 16.99 -13.65
CA ASN A 131 29.67 15.57 -13.48
C ASN A 131 29.27 14.98 -12.12
N ASP A 132 28.37 15.63 -11.38
CA ASP A 132 27.80 15.03 -10.17
C ASP A 132 26.97 13.80 -10.48
N LYS A 133 26.98 12.83 -9.55
CA LYS A 133 26.17 11.61 -9.63
C LYS A 133 24.83 11.83 -8.94
N ILE A 134 23.75 11.46 -9.60
CA ILE A 134 22.38 11.51 -9.07
C ILE A 134 21.82 10.10 -9.03
N GLY A 135 21.43 9.64 -7.84
CA GLY A 135 20.72 8.37 -7.65
C GLY A 135 19.26 8.47 -8.07
N ILE A 136 18.76 7.51 -8.85
CA ILE A 136 17.34 7.41 -9.24
C ILE A 136 16.84 5.97 -9.15
N PRO A 137 15.51 5.74 -8.98
CA PRO A 137 14.94 4.40 -9.04
C PRO A 137 15.17 3.76 -10.41
N ASN A 138 15.42 2.45 -10.43
CA ASN A 138 15.67 1.69 -11.67
C ASN A 138 14.41 1.11 -12.31
N ASP A 139 13.26 1.15 -11.62
CA ASP A 139 12.00 0.75 -12.25
C ASP A 139 11.50 1.83 -13.22
N VAL A 140 10.87 1.39 -14.31
CA VAL A 140 10.47 2.26 -15.43
C VAL A 140 9.64 3.45 -14.98
N THR A 141 8.73 3.26 -14.04
CA THR A 141 7.74 4.28 -13.66
C THR A 141 8.26 5.27 -12.63
N ASN A 142 8.93 4.81 -11.56
CA ASN A 142 9.57 5.71 -10.60
C ASN A 142 10.83 6.35 -11.18
N GLY A 143 11.62 5.64 -11.99
CA GLY A 143 12.76 6.20 -12.73
C GLY A 143 12.31 7.31 -13.67
N GLY A 144 11.27 7.07 -14.46
CA GLY A 144 10.71 8.09 -15.35
C GLY A 144 10.17 9.31 -14.57
N ARG A 145 9.48 9.06 -13.46
CA ARG A 145 9.02 10.13 -12.57
C ARG A 145 10.20 10.92 -11.96
N ALA A 146 11.29 10.24 -11.59
CA ALA A 146 12.50 10.87 -11.07
C ALA A 146 13.13 11.80 -12.10
N ILE A 147 13.20 11.38 -13.37
CA ILE A 147 13.68 12.23 -14.47
C ILE A 147 12.79 13.47 -14.64
N LYS A 148 11.46 13.34 -14.53
CA LYS A 148 10.53 14.48 -14.53
C LYS A 148 10.72 15.41 -13.34
N VAL A 149 11.07 14.91 -12.18
CA VAL A 149 11.41 15.74 -11.00
C VAL A 149 12.69 16.54 -11.25
N LEU A 150 13.72 15.91 -11.84
CA LEU A 150 14.96 16.61 -12.20
C LEU A 150 14.76 17.67 -13.29
N GLU A 151 13.87 17.42 -14.26
CA GLU A 151 13.44 18.42 -15.24
C GLU A 151 12.73 19.61 -14.55
N SER A 152 11.80 19.32 -13.62
CA SER A 152 11.10 20.35 -12.85
C SER A 152 12.04 21.17 -11.95
N ALA A 153 13.14 20.57 -11.50
CA ALA A 153 14.20 21.23 -10.76
C ALA A 153 15.14 22.07 -11.66
N GLY A 154 14.95 22.05 -12.99
CA GLY A 154 15.75 22.81 -13.94
C GLY A 154 17.14 22.24 -14.21
N LEU A 155 17.39 20.98 -13.84
CA LEU A 155 18.69 20.33 -13.99
C LEU A 155 18.90 19.72 -15.37
N ILE A 156 17.82 19.29 -16.03
CA ILE A 156 17.83 18.63 -17.34
C ILE A 156 16.62 19.05 -18.17
N GLU A 157 16.64 18.74 -19.47
CA GLU A 157 15.45 18.81 -20.35
C GLU A 157 15.16 17.39 -20.89
N VAL A 158 13.89 17.08 -21.09
CA VAL A 158 13.41 15.74 -21.49
C VAL A 158 12.58 15.86 -22.75
N ASP A 159 12.64 14.86 -23.63
CA ASP A 159 11.79 14.79 -24.81
C ASP A 159 10.31 14.79 -24.40
N PRO A 160 9.50 15.77 -24.82
CA PRO A 160 8.07 15.81 -24.50
C PRO A 160 7.30 14.56 -24.97
N ALA A 161 7.79 13.85 -25.99
CA ALA A 161 7.17 12.64 -26.51
C ALA A 161 7.29 11.44 -25.55
N ALA A 162 8.17 11.50 -24.55
CA ALA A 162 8.32 10.44 -23.54
C ALA A 162 7.22 10.46 -22.46
N GLU A 163 6.35 11.47 -22.46
CA GLU A 163 5.20 11.63 -21.55
C GLU A 163 5.54 11.43 -20.07
N TYR A 164 4.96 10.37 -19.42
CA TYR A 164 5.10 10.11 -17.97
C TYR A 164 6.23 9.14 -17.60
N VAL A 165 6.87 8.49 -18.57
CA VAL A 165 7.87 7.43 -18.33
C VAL A 165 9.16 7.63 -19.13
N PRO A 166 9.78 8.84 -19.14
CA PRO A 166 11.06 9.03 -19.79
C PRO A 166 12.14 8.16 -19.14
N GLY A 167 13.03 7.63 -19.93
CA GLY A 167 14.29 7.05 -19.46
C GLY A 167 15.45 8.03 -19.57
N VAL A 168 16.63 7.65 -19.09
CA VAL A 168 17.86 8.47 -19.23
C VAL A 168 18.18 8.79 -20.71
N LYS A 169 17.84 7.89 -21.61
CA LYS A 169 17.99 8.05 -23.07
C LYS A 169 17.12 9.18 -23.68
N ASP A 170 16.05 9.56 -22.99
CA ASP A 170 15.08 10.57 -23.46
C ASP A 170 15.46 11.98 -22.95
N ILE A 171 16.58 12.13 -22.25
CA ILE A 171 17.13 13.43 -21.83
C ILE A 171 17.72 14.12 -23.06
N THR A 172 17.19 15.28 -23.40
CA THR A 172 17.58 16.08 -24.57
C THR A 172 18.63 17.15 -24.24
N ALA A 173 18.68 17.62 -22.98
CA ALA A 173 19.72 18.50 -22.49
C ALA A 173 20.14 18.12 -21.07
N ASN A 174 21.44 18.06 -20.81
CA ASN A 174 22.08 17.80 -19.54
C ASN A 174 23.28 18.76 -19.38
N PRO A 175 23.04 20.05 -19.12
CA PRO A 175 24.07 21.09 -19.14
C PRO A 175 25.17 20.88 -18.09
N LEU A 176 24.89 20.18 -17.01
CA LEU A 176 25.84 19.84 -15.98
C LEU A 176 26.55 18.48 -16.22
N ASN A 177 26.23 17.79 -17.30
CA ASN A 177 26.76 16.45 -17.58
C ASN A 177 26.60 15.51 -16.38
N LEU A 178 25.39 15.51 -15.76
CA LEU A 178 25.07 14.65 -14.59
C LEU A 178 25.15 13.17 -14.97
N GLU A 179 25.67 12.36 -14.06
CA GLU A 179 25.70 10.90 -14.18
C GLU A 179 24.53 10.31 -13.39
N PHE A 180 23.70 9.46 -14.00
CA PHE A 180 22.57 8.84 -13.34
C PHE A 180 22.93 7.44 -12.85
N ILE A 181 22.74 7.18 -11.56
CA ILE A 181 22.96 5.88 -10.92
C ILE A 181 21.59 5.26 -10.63
N GLU A 182 21.21 4.31 -11.49
CA GLU A 182 19.92 3.61 -11.41
C GLU A 182 20.04 2.42 -10.45
N VAL A 183 19.34 2.47 -9.31
CA VAL A 183 19.29 1.38 -8.32
C VAL A 183 17.86 1.13 -7.88
N GLU A 184 17.62 -0.02 -7.27
CA GLU A 184 16.34 -0.31 -6.65
C GLU A 184 15.95 0.77 -5.62
N ALA A 185 14.66 1.17 -5.60
CA ALA A 185 14.18 2.30 -4.82
C ALA A 185 14.51 2.19 -3.31
N SER A 186 14.45 0.98 -2.75
CA SER A 186 14.80 0.70 -1.36
C SER A 186 16.28 0.95 -1.02
N ASN A 187 17.18 0.94 -2.02
CA ASN A 187 18.62 1.14 -1.84
C ASN A 187 19.05 2.62 -1.93
N LEU A 188 18.19 3.51 -2.45
CA LEU A 188 18.54 4.92 -2.66
C LEU A 188 18.93 5.68 -1.38
N PRO A 189 18.26 5.48 -0.22
CA PRO A 189 18.70 6.12 1.02
C PRO A 189 20.14 5.77 1.39
N SER A 190 20.53 4.51 1.22
CA SER A 190 21.89 4.03 1.52
C SER A 190 22.94 4.54 0.53
N LEU A 191 22.52 4.98 -0.66
CA LEU A 191 23.39 5.52 -1.70
C LEU A 191 23.77 6.99 -1.46
N LEU A 192 23.03 7.74 -0.61
CA LEU A 192 23.26 9.18 -0.40
C LEU A 192 24.71 9.57 -0.11
N PRO A 193 25.48 8.84 0.72
CA PRO A 193 26.89 9.17 0.96
C PRO A 193 27.78 9.11 -0.28
N ASP A 194 27.39 8.34 -1.32
CA ASP A 194 28.24 8.09 -2.50
C ASP A 194 27.88 8.97 -3.69
N VAL A 195 26.72 9.64 -3.67
CA VAL A 195 26.22 10.52 -4.75
C VAL A 195 26.12 11.98 -4.29
N ALA A 196 25.91 12.91 -5.21
CA ALA A 196 25.64 14.31 -4.86
C ALA A 196 24.23 14.46 -4.29
N ALA A 197 23.26 13.76 -4.88
CA ALA A 197 21.89 13.71 -4.43
C ALA A 197 21.20 12.44 -4.96
N ALA A 198 20.03 12.08 -4.39
CA ALA A 198 19.20 10.98 -4.88
C ALA A 198 17.72 11.31 -4.82
N ILE A 199 16.96 10.86 -5.81
CA ILE A 199 15.50 10.91 -5.80
C ILE A 199 14.99 9.68 -5.03
N ILE A 200 14.31 9.91 -3.90
CA ILE A 200 13.89 8.85 -3.00
C ILE A 200 12.37 8.86 -2.82
N ASN A 201 11.74 7.70 -2.98
CA ASN A 201 10.32 7.51 -2.74
C ASN A 201 9.98 7.74 -1.26
N GLY A 202 8.81 8.33 -1.00
CA GLY A 202 8.45 8.85 0.30
C GLY A 202 8.46 7.82 1.44
N ASN A 203 7.99 6.58 1.21
CA ASN A 203 8.06 5.52 2.23
C ASN A 203 9.52 5.16 2.58
N HIS A 204 10.39 4.96 1.58
CA HIS A 204 11.81 4.68 1.82
C HIS A 204 12.55 5.87 2.46
N ALA A 205 12.15 7.11 2.12
CA ALA A 205 12.65 8.30 2.82
C ALA A 205 12.24 8.28 4.30
N SER A 206 10.95 8.07 4.59
CA SER A 206 10.42 8.03 5.96
C SER A 206 11.04 6.91 6.80
N ASP A 207 11.21 5.71 6.24
CA ASP A 207 11.84 4.57 6.92
C ASP A 207 13.32 4.83 7.27
N ASN A 208 13.95 5.76 6.55
CA ASN A 208 15.32 6.20 6.81
C ASN A 208 15.41 7.57 7.53
N ASN A 209 14.32 8.01 8.17
CA ASN A 209 14.20 9.26 8.93
C ASN A 209 14.45 10.53 8.09
N LEU A 210 14.31 10.47 6.77
CA LEU A 210 14.33 11.63 5.90
C LEU A 210 12.95 12.28 5.87
N THR A 211 12.94 13.59 6.11
CA THR A 211 11.70 14.40 6.09
C THR A 211 11.68 15.33 4.89
N GLN A 212 10.56 16.04 4.69
CA GLN A 212 10.49 17.06 3.63
C GLN A 212 11.53 18.18 3.82
N GLN A 213 11.86 18.53 5.07
CA GLN A 213 12.85 19.57 5.36
C GLN A 213 14.27 19.17 4.97
N ASP A 214 14.54 17.88 4.83
CA ASP A 214 15.83 17.35 4.41
C ASP A 214 15.96 17.32 2.87
N ALA A 215 14.84 17.47 2.15
CA ALA A 215 14.84 17.51 0.69
C ALA A 215 15.43 18.83 0.17
N ILE A 216 16.34 18.73 -0.80
CA ILE A 216 16.87 19.90 -1.52
C ILE A 216 15.97 20.34 -2.68
N PHE A 217 15.01 19.46 -3.09
CA PHE A 217 13.92 19.77 -4.01
C PHE A 217 12.72 18.87 -3.73
N THR A 218 11.51 19.45 -3.72
CA THR A 218 10.25 18.73 -3.47
C THR A 218 9.35 18.83 -4.70
N GLN A 219 8.86 17.69 -5.17
CA GLN A 219 7.87 17.65 -6.24
C GLN A 219 6.56 18.30 -5.76
N ASP A 220 6.02 19.24 -6.54
CA ASP A 220 4.69 19.77 -6.28
C ASP A 220 3.60 18.76 -6.67
N VAL A 221 2.85 18.30 -5.67
CA VAL A 221 1.69 17.42 -5.83
C VAL A 221 0.39 18.07 -5.37
N THR A 222 0.36 19.39 -5.20
CA THR A 222 -0.83 20.10 -4.70
C THR A 222 -1.95 20.22 -5.74
N GLN A 223 -1.60 20.13 -7.03
CA GLN A 223 -2.55 20.20 -8.15
C GLN A 223 -2.95 18.80 -8.63
N ILE A 224 -3.59 18.03 -7.73
CA ILE A 224 -3.98 16.64 -8.03
C ILE A 224 -5.23 16.65 -8.91
N LYS A 225 -5.15 15.95 -10.05
CA LYS A 225 -6.31 15.60 -10.87
C LYS A 225 -6.71 14.15 -10.61
N PRO A 226 -8.01 13.80 -10.77
CA PRO A 226 -8.48 12.43 -10.55
C PRO A 226 -7.80 11.37 -11.42
N ASP A 227 -7.28 11.74 -12.59
CA ASP A 227 -6.58 10.90 -13.55
C ASP A 227 -5.05 10.91 -13.39
N ASN A 228 -4.53 11.51 -12.32
CA ASN A 228 -3.09 11.56 -12.09
C ASN A 228 -2.52 10.13 -11.90
N PRO A 229 -1.58 9.69 -12.76
CA PRO A 229 -1.07 8.32 -12.74
C PRO A 229 -0.25 7.98 -11.49
N TYR A 230 0.12 8.97 -10.68
CA TYR A 230 0.88 8.78 -9.44
C TYR A 230 0.01 8.72 -8.17
N ILE A 231 -1.32 8.67 -8.32
CA ILE A 231 -2.22 8.35 -7.22
C ILE A 231 -2.01 6.88 -6.81
N ASN A 232 -1.80 6.67 -5.52
CA ASN A 232 -1.69 5.34 -4.94
C ASN A 232 -3.06 4.72 -4.76
N VAL A 233 -3.11 3.39 -4.86
CA VAL A 233 -4.37 2.64 -4.91
C VAL A 233 -4.35 1.41 -3.99
N ILE A 234 -5.54 1.03 -3.54
CA ILE A 234 -5.82 -0.30 -3.02
C ILE A 234 -6.11 -1.19 -4.23
N VAL A 235 -5.48 -2.35 -4.29
CA VAL A 235 -5.54 -3.27 -5.42
C VAL A 235 -6.03 -4.63 -4.95
N ALA A 236 -6.91 -5.24 -5.74
CA ALA A 236 -7.40 -6.60 -5.60
C ALA A 236 -7.04 -7.46 -6.83
N ARG A 237 -7.16 -8.77 -6.73
CA ARG A 237 -7.22 -9.64 -7.91
C ARG A 237 -8.44 -9.24 -8.76
N THR A 238 -8.33 -9.31 -10.07
CA THR A 238 -9.40 -8.87 -10.98
C THR A 238 -10.70 -9.66 -10.77
N GLU A 239 -10.63 -10.93 -10.42
CA GLU A 239 -11.80 -11.76 -10.10
C GLU A 239 -12.54 -11.30 -8.84
N ASP A 240 -11.82 -10.65 -7.89
CA ASP A 240 -12.33 -10.19 -6.61
C ASP A 240 -12.71 -8.70 -6.59
N LYS A 241 -12.56 -7.97 -7.69
CA LYS A 241 -12.76 -6.51 -7.76
C LYS A 241 -14.12 -6.01 -7.28
N ASP A 242 -15.16 -6.86 -7.40
CA ASP A 242 -16.54 -6.54 -7.02
C ASP A 242 -16.92 -7.11 -5.64
N ASN A 243 -15.95 -7.64 -4.87
CA ASN A 243 -16.18 -8.18 -3.53
C ASN A 243 -16.67 -7.08 -2.57
N GLU A 244 -17.85 -7.27 -2.00
CA GLU A 244 -18.50 -6.28 -1.12
C GLU A 244 -17.68 -6.00 0.15
N LEU A 245 -16.95 -7.00 0.66
CA LEU A 245 -16.05 -6.80 1.80
C LEU A 245 -14.88 -5.88 1.43
N TYR A 246 -14.31 -6.01 0.23
CA TYR A 246 -13.23 -5.15 -0.22
C TYR A 246 -13.70 -3.72 -0.49
N LYS A 247 -14.90 -3.54 -1.02
CA LYS A 247 -15.55 -2.21 -1.11
C LYS A 247 -15.72 -1.59 0.27
N ARG A 248 -16.17 -2.38 1.26
CA ARG A 248 -16.31 -1.92 2.65
C ARG A 248 -14.98 -1.48 3.26
N ILE A 249 -13.87 -2.15 2.90
CA ILE A 249 -12.52 -1.74 3.35
C ILE A 249 -12.13 -0.41 2.70
N VAL A 250 -12.38 -0.23 1.40
CA VAL A 250 -12.14 1.05 0.70
C VAL A 250 -12.94 2.18 1.36
N ASP A 251 -14.23 1.98 1.62
CA ASP A 251 -15.09 2.96 2.27
C ASP A 251 -14.61 3.31 3.69
N ALA A 252 -14.11 2.31 4.43
CA ALA A 252 -13.56 2.52 5.77
C ALA A 252 -12.21 3.27 5.74
N TYR A 253 -11.45 3.13 4.65
CA TYR A 253 -10.19 3.84 4.46
C TYR A 253 -10.43 5.29 4.02
N GLN A 254 -11.34 5.54 3.10
CA GLN A 254 -11.59 6.86 2.50
C GLN A 254 -12.44 7.76 3.41
N THR A 255 -11.91 8.09 4.59
CA THR A 255 -12.58 8.87 5.63
C THR A 255 -11.73 10.06 6.09
N ASP A 256 -12.36 11.05 6.74
CA ASP A 256 -11.64 12.17 7.35
C ASP A 256 -10.68 11.70 8.45
N ALA A 257 -11.01 10.66 9.20
CA ALA A 257 -10.11 10.10 10.21
C ALA A 257 -8.82 9.54 9.58
N THR A 258 -8.92 8.86 8.43
CA THR A 258 -7.74 8.40 7.68
C THR A 258 -6.95 9.58 7.11
N LYS A 259 -7.63 10.62 6.62
CA LYS A 259 -6.99 11.85 6.15
C LYS A 259 -6.16 12.53 7.24
N GLU A 260 -6.72 12.66 8.45
CA GLU A 260 -6.01 13.22 9.60
C GLU A 260 -4.81 12.35 10.00
N ALA A 261 -4.99 11.02 10.03
CA ALA A 261 -3.91 10.08 10.34
C ALA A 261 -2.79 10.16 9.29
N LEU A 262 -3.13 10.24 7.99
CA LEU A 262 -2.18 10.40 6.90
C LEU A 262 -1.38 11.70 7.04
N GLN A 263 -2.07 12.83 7.26
CA GLN A 263 -1.43 14.14 7.42
C GLN A 263 -0.49 14.17 8.63
N LYS A 264 -0.88 13.52 9.72
CA LYS A 264 -0.05 13.42 10.93
C LYS A 264 1.17 12.53 10.72
N ALA A 265 0.98 11.35 10.12
CA ALA A 265 2.06 10.37 9.91
C ALA A 265 3.16 10.91 9.00
N TYR A 266 2.79 11.71 7.99
CA TYR A 266 3.72 12.24 7.00
C TYR A 266 3.88 13.77 7.06
N ASN A 267 3.57 14.40 8.21
CA ASN A 267 3.72 15.84 8.44
C ASN A 267 3.07 16.72 7.35
N GLY A 268 1.92 16.31 6.84
CA GLY A 268 1.18 17.01 5.78
C GLY A 268 1.73 16.83 4.37
N LEU A 269 2.81 16.09 4.19
CA LEU A 269 3.47 15.88 2.90
C LEU A 269 2.64 15.01 1.95
N TYR A 270 1.98 13.97 2.47
CA TYR A 270 1.13 13.09 1.69
C TYR A 270 -0.30 13.61 1.71
N LEU A 271 -0.89 13.68 0.52
CA LEU A 271 -2.24 14.20 0.36
C LEU A 271 -3.20 13.05 0.08
N PRO A 272 -4.39 13.04 0.71
CA PRO A 272 -5.44 12.09 0.35
C PRO A 272 -5.84 12.31 -1.11
N ALA A 273 -6.07 11.23 -1.84
CA ALA A 273 -6.34 11.28 -3.28
C ALA A 273 -7.68 10.60 -3.65
N TRP A 274 -8.59 10.48 -2.71
CA TRP A 274 -9.99 10.17 -3.02
C TRP A 274 -10.79 11.48 -3.14
N PHE A 275 -11.63 11.52 -4.15
CA PHE A 275 -12.42 12.69 -4.50
C PHE A 275 -13.89 12.38 -4.19
N GLU A 276 -14.60 13.32 -3.59
CA GLU A 276 -16.04 13.26 -3.35
C GLU A 276 -16.84 13.40 -4.65
#